data_a24cdf3f4b4092c9c1c3e2aba339e442
#
_entry.id   a24cdf3f4b4092c9c1c3e2aba339e442
#
_cell.length_a   1.000
_cell.length_b   1.000
_cell.length_c   1.000
_cell.angle_alpha   90.00
_cell.angle_beta   90.00
_cell.angle_gamma   90.00
#
_symmetry.space_group_name_H-M   'P 1'
#
loop_
_entity.id
_entity.type
_entity.pdbx_description
1 polymer ?
#
loop_
_entity_poly.entity_id
_entity_poly.type
_entity_poly.pdbx_seq_one_letter_code
_entity_poly.pdbx_strand_id
1 'polypeptide(L)'
;NFFDFFTFPLTAGIQENLLTARNSVVISEKLAAKLFPDTDPIGKEINIFESNSFKEQDQSMTDFNVNFIVTGVFKPFSNTIFIEPDMIIRLDLLIETNESMSKGVYNEFLVSSFIRLHKGTDTESLRERMNKELHRIATRYAESIKLDVTLTPFAQIRNQESNKFTASFENLKNCRLFNIYLLMCIFITIISLLDYIVLTIAFSRFRIKEIATRQILGTERKGVITRC
;
A
#
# COMPACT_ATOMS: atom_id res chain seq x y z
N ASN A 1 8.94 -8.97 16.40
CA ASN A 1 9.59 -7.77 15.88
C ASN A 1 9.13 -7.53 14.43
N PHE A 2 8.89 -6.28 14.05
CA PHE A 2 8.45 -5.90 12.69
C PHE A 2 9.43 -6.38 11.61
N PHE A 3 10.73 -6.20 11.85
CA PHE A 3 11.80 -6.58 10.92
C PHE A 3 12.04 -8.09 10.82
N ASP A 4 11.54 -8.90 11.76
CA ASP A 4 11.56 -10.35 11.67
C ASP A 4 10.40 -10.88 10.84
N PHE A 5 9.33 -10.11 10.80
CA PHE A 5 8.13 -10.45 10.04
C PHE A 5 8.24 -9.99 8.58
N PHE A 6 8.67 -8.74 8.37
CA PHE A 6 8.87 -8.13 7.05
C PHE A 6 10.37 -7.93 6.78
N THR A 7 10.82 -8.43 5.64
CA THR A 7 12.22 -8.28 5.21
C THR A 7 12.39 -6.95 4.50
N PHE A 8 12.76 -5.91 5.23
CA PHE A 8 13.10 -4.61 4.64
C PHE A 8 14.61 -4.41 4.62
N PRO A 9 15.17 -3.85 3.52
CA PRO A 9 16.59 -3.58 3.44
C PRO A 9 16.98 -2.46 4.41
N LEU A 10 18.01 -2.72 5.20
CA LEU A 10 18.63 -1.73 6.09
C LEU A 10 19.80 -1.06 5.38
N THR A 11 19.98 0.22 5.62
CA THR A 11 21.17 0.98 5.21
C THR A 11 22.19 1.02 6.34
N ALA A 12 21.74 1.13 7.58
CA ALA A 12 22.57 1.13 8.77
C ALA A 12 21.85 0.45 9.95
N GLY A 13 22.63 -0.07 10.89
CA GLY A 13 22.13 -0.81 12.05
C GLY A 13 22.20 -2.34 11.84
N ILE A 14 22.03 -3.07 12.94
CA ILE A 14 22.06 -4.54 12.97
C ILE A 14 20.65 -5.03 13.24
N GLN A 15 20.13 -5.92 12.38
CA GLN A 15 18.74 -6.39 12.44
C GLN A 15 18.34 -6.97 13.80
N GLU A 16 19.26 -7.67 14.46
CA GLU A 16 19.04 -8.27 15.78
C GLU A 16 18.84 -7.24 16.90
N ASN A 17 19.40 -6.04 16.72
CA ASN A 17 19.36 -4.96 17.71
C ASN A 17 18.28 -3.89 17.45
N LEU A 18 17.56 -4.04 16.33
CA LEU A 18 16.48 -3.11 16.01
C LEU A 18 15.31 -3.28 16.97
N LEU A 19 14.80 -2.20 17.48
CA LEU A 19 13.63 -2.19 18.36
C LEU A 19 13.74 -3.12 19.58
N THR A 20 14.94 -3.37 20.10
CA THR A 20 15.17 -4.19 21.30
C THR A 20 14.90 -3.37 22.57
N ALA A 21 15.44 -2.16 22.65
CA ALA A 21 15.18 -1.27 23.75
C ALA A 21 13.79 -0.62 23.59
N ARG A 22 13.18 -0.26 24.72
CA ARG A 22 11.83 0.32 24.75
C ARG A 22 11.72 1.63 23.97
N ASN A 23 12.73 2.48 24.09
CA ASN A 23 12.82 3.78 23.42
C ASN A 23 13.64 3.73 22.11
N SER A 24 13.78 2.57 21.50
CA SER A 24 14.46 2.45 20.21
C SER A 24 13.55 2.86 19.06
N VAL A 25 14.14 3.52 18.08
CA VAL A 25 13.47 3.90 16.83
C VAL A 25 14.34 3.51 15.63
N VAL A 26 13.69 3.07 14.57
CA VAL A 26 14.30 2.87 13.25
C VAL A 26 13.72 3.91 12.31
N ILE A 27 14.57 4.67 11.63
CA ILE A 27 14.18 5.81 10.80
C ILE A 27 14.45 5.54 9.30
N SER A 28 13.72 6.24 8.43
CA SER A 28 13.95 6.18 7.00
C SER A 28 15.25 6.91 6.61
N GLU A 29 15.89 6.51 5.50
CA GLU A 29 17.03 7.25 4.93
C GLU A 29 16.70 8.72 4.71
N LYS A 30 15.48 9.02 4.28
CA LYS A 30 15.00 10.38 4.06
C LYS A 30 14.99 11.20 5.34
N LEU A 31 14.49 10.62 6.43
CA LEU A 31 14.46 11.29 7.72
C LEU A 31 15.88 11.41 8.32
N ALA A 32 16.70 10.35 8.17
CA ALA A 32 18.10 10.37 8.59
C ALA A 32 18.88 11.51 7.92
N ALA A 33 18.76 11.65 6.60
CA ALA A 33 19.42 12.73 5.86
C ALA A 33 18.93 14.13 6.27
N LYS A 34 17.65 14.25 6.66
CA LYS A 34 17.07 15.52 7.11
C LYS A 34 17.54 15.93 8.49
N LEU A 35 17.63 14.97 9.43
CA LEU A 35 17.96 15.25 10.84
C LEU A 35 19.47 15.21 11.10
N PHE A 36 20.20 14.38 10.36
CA PHE A 36 21.63 14.11 10.58
C PHE A 36 22.42 14.16 9.26
N PRO A 37 22.44 15.31 8.53
CA PRO A 37 23.04 15.38 7.19
C PRO A 37 24.53 15.02 7.15
N ASP A 38 25.27 15.33 8.21
CA ASP A 38 26.73 15.21 8.26
C ASP A 38 27.23 14.23 9.34
N THR A 39 26.35 13.47 9.97
CA THR A 39 26.73 12.59 11.09
C THR A 39 26.00 11.25 11.00
N ASP A 40 26.66 10.21 11.55
CA ASP A 40 26.02 8.90 11.69
C ASP A 40 24.78 9.01 12.61
N PRO A 41 23.59 8.64 12.12
CA PRO A 41 22.37 8.68 12.90
C PRO A 41 22.30 7.63 14.01
N ILE A 42 23.07 6.51 13.92
CA ILE A 42 23.00 5.42 14.89
C ILE A 42 23.45 5.89 16.27
N GLY A 43 22.63 5.58 17.28
CA GLY A 43 22.88 5.97 18.67
C GLY A 43 22.53 7.43 19.00
N LYS A 44 22.08 8.22 18.01
CA LYS A 44 21.61 9.59 18.27
C LYS A 44 20.23 9.59 18.88
N GLU A 45 19.95 10.62 19.66
CA GLU A 45 18.63 10.84 20.26
C GLU A 45 17.74 11.72 19.39
N ILE A 46 16.47 11.34 19.30
CA ILE A 46 15.41 12.10 18.67
C ILE A 46 14.31 12.30 19.71
N ASN A 47 13.98 13.54 20.00
CA ASN A 47 12.82 13.86 20.84
C ASN A 47 11.59 13.97 19.95
N ILE A 48 10.57 13.19 20.26
CA ILE A 48 9.26 13.27 19.61
C ILE A 48 8.29 13.87 20.60
N PHE A 49 7.80 15.04 20.25
CA PHE A 49 6.80 15.75 21.01
C PHE A 49 5.54 15.90 20.15
N GLU A 50 4.44 15.37 20.64
CA GLU A 50 3.13 15.59 20.07
C GLU A 50 2.26 16.29 21.11
N SER A 51 1.90 17.55 20.82
CA SER A 51 0.97 18.30 21.64
C SER A 51 -0.42 18.19 21.04
N ASN A 52 -1.35 17.64 21.78
CA ASN A 52 -2.75 17.57 21.38
C ASN A 52 -3.38 18.98 21.44
N SER A 53 -3.31 19.71 20.34
CA SER A 53 -3.95 21.01 20.18
C SER A 53 -5.50 20.93 20.10
N PHE A 54 -6.06 19.73 20.04
CA PHE A 54 -7.52 19.47 19.95
C PHE A 54 -8.14 19.11 21.31
N LYS A 55 -7.67 19.71 22.38
CA LYS A 55 -8.14 19.46 23.76
C LYS A 55 -9.60 19.86 24.06
N GLU A 56 -10.38 20.32 23.08
CA GLU A 56 -11.72 20.85 23.39
C GLU A 56 -12.79 19.79 23.68
N GLN A 57 -12.62 18.50 23.35
CA GLN A 57 -13.65 17.49 23.60
C GLN A 57 -13.21 16.15 24.18
N ASP A 58 -11.92 15.83 24.22
CA ASP A 58 -11.47 14.55 24.79
C ASP A 58 -10.25 14.72 25.68
N GLN A 59 -10.46 14.63 27.01
CA GLN A 59 -9.42 14.79 28.04
C GLN A 59 -8.50 13.55 28.17
N SER A 60 -8.65 12.54 27.33
CA SER A 60 -7.98 11.25 27.48
C SER A 60 -6.61 11.16 26.79
N MET A 61 -6.26 12.12 25.95
CA MET A 61 -4.95 12.10 25.25
C MET A 61 -3.92 12.93 26.00
N THR A 62 -2.95 12.26 26.59
CA THR A 62 -1.78 12.88 27.22
C THR A 62 -0.78 13.34 26.17
N ASP A 63 -0.10 14.47 26.43
CA ASP A 63 0.99 14.94 25.59
C ASP A 63 2.06 13.84 25.48
N PHE A 64 2.36 13.43 24.25
CA PHE A 64 3.40 12.46 23.98
C PHE A 64 4.74 13.18 23.91
N ASN A 65 5.66 12.88 24.83
CA ASN A 65 7.00 13.43 24.84
C ASN A 65 7.98 12.33 25.20
N VAL A 66 8.66 11.76 24.21
CA VAL A 66 9.58 10.65 24.40
C VAL A 66 10.88 10.89 23.66
N ASN A 67 12.00 10.62 24.34
CA ASN A 67 13.32 10.58 23.72
C ASN A 67 13.59 9.18 23.19
N PHE A 68 13.76 9.08 21.88
CA PHE A 68 14.09 7.85 21.18
C PHE A 68 15.57 7.80 20.82
N ILE A 69 16.15 6.61 20.85
CA ILE A 69 17.50 6.34 20.37
C ILE A 69 17.40 5.65 19.00
N VAL A 70 18.07 6.20 18.00
CA VAL A 70 18.13 5.62 16.66
C VAL A 70 18.97 4.34 16.68
N THR A 71 18.34 3.21 16.36
CA THR A 71 18.98 1.89 16.32
C THR A 71 19.19 1.34 14.91
N GLY A 72 18.56 1.97 13.91
CA GLY A 72 18.71 1.56 12.52
C GLY A 72 18.16 2.59 11.55
N VAL A 73 18.60 2.45 10.30
CA VAL A 73 18.12 3.22 9.15
C VAL A 73 17.67 2.24 8.08
N PHE A 74 16.44 2.40 7.58
CA PHE A 74 15.91 1.56 6.51
C PHE A 74 15.77 2.32 5.20
N LYS A 75 15.85 1.57 4.10
CA LYS A 75 15.57 2.12 2.76
C LYS A 75 14.09 2.35 2.56
N PRO A 76 13.71 3.35 1.73
CA PRO A 76 12.32 3.58 1.37
C PRO A 76 11.65 2.31 0.83
N PHE A 77 10.39 2.11 1.19
CA PHE A 77 9.60 0.98 0.74
C PHE A 77 9.00 1.29 -0.64
N SER A 78 9.78 1.12 -1.69
CA SER A 78 9.25 1.28 -3.05
C SER A 78 8.31 0.11 -3.40
N ASN A 79 7.17 0.41 -4.04
CA ASN A 79 6.19 -0.57 -4.52
C ASN A 79 5.54 -1.46 -3.44
N THR A 80 5.42 -0.98 -2.22
CA THR A 80 4.69 -1.67 -1.16
C THR A 80 3.25 -1.18 -1.05
N ILE A 81 2.41 -1.98 -0.39
CA ILE A 81 1.04 -1.58 -0.03
C ILE A 81 1.00 -0.65 1.20
N PHE A 82 2.11 -0.57 1.93
CA PHE A 82 2.22 0.28 3.10
C PHE A 82 2.48 1.74 2.70
N ILE A 83 1.95 2.66 3.49
CA ILE A 83 2.41 4.05 3.48
C ILE A 83 3.88 4.03 3.88
N GLU A 84 4.71 4.78 3.19
CA GLU A 84 6.14 4.89 3.56
C GLU A 84 6.24 5.57 4.94
N PRO A 85 6.58 4.83 6.01
CA PRO A 85 6.77 5.44 7.30
C PRO A 85 8.09 6.20 7.32
N ASP A 86 8.14 7.32 7.99
CA ASP A 86 9.42 7.98 8.27
C ASP A 86 10.12 7.36 9.48
N MET A 87 9.36 6.75 10.40
CA MET A 87 9.90 6.08 11.58
C MET A 87 9.08 4.86 11.99
N ILE A 88 9.74 3.90 12.63
CA ILE A 88 9.14 2.69 13.18
C ILE A 88 9.54 2.59 14.65
N ILE A 89 8.56 2.53 15.53
CA ILE A 89 8.72 2.41 16.97
C ILE A 89 8.04 1.14 17.51
N ARG A 90 8.25 0.85 18.77
CA ARG A 90 7.59 -0.28 19.43
C ARG A 90 6.17 0.08 19.85
N LEU A 91 5.26 -0.87 19.64
CA LEU A 91 3.84 -0.71 19.98
C LEU A 91 3.60 -0.64 21.50
N ASP A 92 4.40 -1.36 22.30
CA ASP A 92 4.26 -1.38 23.75
C ASP A 92 4.45 0.00 24.37
N LEU A 93 5.35 0.81 23.80
CA LEU A 93 5.52 2.21 24.21
C LEU A 93 4.25 3.02 23.98
N LEU A 94 3.63 2.86 22.81
CA LEU A 94 2.40 3.56 22.46
C LEU A 94 1.24 3.15 23.40
N ILE A 95 1.15 1.86 23.73
CA ILE A 95 0.12 1.33 24.65
C ILE A 95 0.27 1.95 26.05
N GLU A 96 1.50 2.07 26.55
CA GLU A 96 1.76 2.58 27.89
C GLU A 96 1.60 4.10 28.01
N THR A 97 1.96 4.84 26.96
CA THR A 97 1.83 6.30 26.94
C THR A 97 0.38 6.75 26.72
N ASN A 98 -0.46 5.87 26.18
CA ASN A 98 -1.88 6.16 26.00
C ASN A 98 -2.71 5.55 27.13
N GLU A 99 -3.30 6.40 27.95
CA GLU A 99 -4.07 5.98 29.12
C GLU A 99 -5.30 5.12 28.75
N SER A 100 -5.96 5.44 27.65
CA SER A 100 -7.10 4.67 27.14
C SER A 100 -6.68 3.26 26.71
N MET A 101 -5.56 3.13 26.02
CA MET A 101 -5.00 1.84 25.63
C MET A 101 -4.53 1.02 26.84
N SER A 102 -3.89 1.65 27.82
CA SER A 102 -3.41 0.96 29.02
C SER A 102 -4.55 0.40 29.87
N LYS A 103 -5.73 1.05 29.82
CA LYS A 103 -6.96 0.59 30.47
C LYS A 103 -7.75 -0.43 29.62
N GLY A 104 -7.22 -0.85 28.47
CA GLY A 104 -7.90 -1.81 27.58
C GLY A 104 -9.04 -1.23 26.76
N VAL A 105 -9.15 0.10 26.68
CA VAL A 105 -10.14 0.79 25.83
C VAL A 105 -9.51 1.02 24.45
N TYR A 106 -9.78 0.12 23.53
CA TYR A 106 -9.21 0.14 22.17
C TYR A 106 -10.11 0.82 21.13
N ASN A 107 -11.04 1.66 21.56
CA ASN A 107 -12.10 2.20 20.69
C ASN A 107 -11.59 3.15 19.59
N GLU A 108 -10.40 3.70 19.72
CA GLU A 108 -9.93 4.77 18.86
C GLU A 108 -8.73 4.36 17.97
N PHE A 109 -8.15 3.18 18.18
CA PHE A 109 -6.96 2.79 17.46
C PHE A 109 -7.26 1.77 16.37
N LEU A 110 -7.01 2.19 15.14
CA LEU A 110 -7.01 1.31 13.96
C LEU A 110 -5.67 0.59 13.88
N VAL A 111 -5.65 -0.66 14.29
CA VAL A 111 -4.44 -1.50 14.26
C VAL A 111 -4.57 -2.52 13.16
N SER A 112 -3.60 -2.55 12.25
CA SER A 112 -3.47 -3.61 11.26
C SER A 112 -2.62 -4.74 11.82
N SER A 113 -3.22 -5.93 11.96
CA SER A 113 -2.55 -7.11 12.51
C SER A 113 -2.20 -8.10 11.42
N PHE A 114 -0.96 -8.57 11.41
CA PHE A 114 -0.47 -9.59 10.49
C PHE A 114 -0.07 -10.84 11.25
N ILE A 115 -0.46 -12.00 10.73
CA ILE A 115 -0.09 -13.29 11.31
C ILE A 115 0.64 -14.13 10.28
N ARG A 116 1.69 -14.84 10.71
CA ARG A 116 2.38 -15.83 9.89
C ARG A 116 1.94 -17.22 10.32
N LEU A 117 1.34 -17.94 9.38
CA LEU A 117 0.87 -19.29 9.61
C LEU A 117 1.92 -20.31 9.20
N HIS A 118 1.96 -21.45 9.89
CA HIS A 118 2.73 -22.59 9.44
C HIS A 118 2.13 -23.18 8.17
N LYS A 119 2.97 -23.79 7.34
CA LYS A 119 2.52 -24.44 6.12
C LYS A 119 1.56 -25.60 6.47
N GLY A 120 0.37 -25.57 5.85
CA GLY A 120 -0.66 -26.58 6.10
C GLY A 120 -1.62 -26.26 7.25
N THR A 121 -1.55 -25.08 7.86
CA THR A 121 -2.52 -24.66 8.86
C THR A 121 -3.91 -24.52 8.23
N ASP A 122 -4.91 -25.15 8.86
CA ASP A 122 -6.31 -24.95 8.50
C ASP A 122 -6.78 -23.57 8.96
N THR A 123 -7.01 -22.69 7.99
CA THR A 123 -7.38 -21.28 8.24
C THR A 123 -8.79 -21.14 8.78
N GLU A 124 -9.72 -22.06 8.43
CA GLU A 124 -11.09 -21.99 8.89
C GLU A 124 -11.20 -22.35 10.37
N SER A 125 -10.57 -23.43 10.76
CA SER A 125 -10.49 -23.86 12.16
C SER A 125 -9.79 -22.81 13.04
N LEU A 126 -8.77 -22.13 12.49
CA LEU A 126 -8.10 -21.04 13.18
C LEU A 126 -9.05 -19.84 13.35
N ARG A 127 -9.78 -19.45 12.30
CA ARG A 127 -10.75 -18.37 12.32
C ARG A 127 -11.83 -18.58 13.38
N GLU A 128 -12.39 -19.80 13.44
CA GLU A 128 -13.40 -20.16 14.43
C GLU A 128 -12.87 -20.02 15.87
N ARG A 129 -11.65 -20.50 16.10
CA ARG A 129 -11.00 -20.38 17.43
C ARG A 129 -10.75 -18.92 17.81
N MET A 130 -10.28 -18.11 16.86
CA MET A 130 -10.06 -16.68 17.07
C MET A 130 -11.38 -15.94 17.34
N ASN A 131 -12.44 -16.26 16.60
CA ASN A 131 -13.77 -15.70 16.85
C ASN A 131 -14.28 -16.03 18.25
N LYS A 132 -14.13 -17.28 18.67
CA LYS A 132 -14.53 -17.71 20.01
C LYS A 132 -13.82 -16.92 21.12
N GLU A 133 -12.50 -16.73 20.99
CA GLU A 133 -11.73 -15.93 21.95
C GLU A 133 -12.08 -14.45 21.88
N LEU A 134 -12.27 -13.89 20.67
CA LEU A 134 -12.66 -12.51 20.49
C LEU A 134 -14.03 -12.23 21.15
N HIS A 135 -15.00 -13.12 20.94
CA HIS A 135 -16.31 -13.00 21.60
C HIS A 135 -16.20 -13.09 23.12
N ARG A 136 -15.34 -13.95 23.65
CA ARG A 136 -15.10 -14.07 25.09
C ARG A 136 -14.51 -12.78 25.68
N ILE A 137 -13.65 -12.10 24.92
CA ILE A 137 -13.06 -10.81 25.33
C ILE A 137 -14.08 -9.69 25.17
N ALA A 138 -14.76 -9.60 24.03
CA ALA A 138 -15.70 -8.56 23.71
C ALA A 138 -16.89 -8.50 24.70
N THR A 139 -17.41 -9.64 25.13
CA THR A 139 -18.49 -9.74 26.14
C THR A 139 -18.13 -9.11 27.49
N ARG A 140 -16.84 -8.98 27.80
CA ARG A 140 -16.38 -8.29 29.01
C ARG A 140 -16.50 -6.76 28.93
N TYR A 141 -16.48 -6.22 27.71
CA TYR A 141 -16.46 -4.77 27.49
C TYR A 141 -17.80 -4.21 27.00
N ALA A 142 -18.55 -4.98 26.19
CA ALA A 142 -19.89 -4.61 25.77
C ALA A 142 -20.64 -5.83 25.22
N GLU A 143 -21.80 -6.15 25.81
CA GLU A 143 -22.65 -7.30 25.42
C GLU A 143 -23.24 -7.19 24.01
N SER A 144 -23.29 -5.98 23.44
CA SER A 144 -23.94 -5.69 22.15
C SER A 144 -22.99 -5.72 20.93
N ILE A 145 -21.67 -5.83 21.13
CA ILE A 145 -20.69 -5.76 20.03
C ILE A 145 -20.50 -7.16 19.45
N LYS A 146 -20.99 -7.36 18.23
CA LYS A 146 -20.68 -8.54 17.42
C LYS A 146 -19.41 -8.26 16.61
N LEU A 147 -18.32 -8.89 16.98
CA LEU A 147 -17.06 -8.85 16.27
C LEU A 147 -16.87 -10.17 15.52
N ASP A 148 -16.41 -10.10 14.28
CA ASP A 148 -16.05 -11.27 13.47
C ASP A 148 -14.65 -11.12 12.90
N VAL A 149 -13.86 -12.20 12.99
CA VAL A 149 -12.49 -12.25 12.46
C VAL A 149 -12.54 -12.72 11.03
N THR A 150 -12.00 -11.91 10.12
CA THR A 150 -11.77 -12.31 8.73
C THR A 150 -10.27 -12.43 8.48
N LEU A 151 -9.85 -13.61 8.04
CA LEU A 151 -8.46 -13.85 7.63
C LEU A 151 -8.33 -13.61 6.13
N THR A 152 -7.59 -12.58 5.75
CA THR A 152 -7.36 -12.26 4.35
C THR A 152 -5.93 -12.63 3.96
N PRO A 153 -5.71 -13.47 2.93
CA PRO A 153 -4.38 -13.74 2.42
C PRO A 153 -3.67 -12.46 2.00
N PHE A 154 -2.39 -12.32 2.37
CA PHE A 154 -1.60 -11.11 2.09
C PHE A 154 -1.61 -10.72 0.61
N ALA A 155 -1.56 -11.71 -0.31
CA ALA A 155 -1.63 -11.47 -1.75
C ALA A 155 -2.96 -10.86 -2.22
N GLN A 156 -4.05 -11.04 -1.46
CA GLN A 156 -5.38 -10.56 -1.81
C GLN A 156 -5.70 -9.19 -1.21
N ILE A 157 -4.89 -8.69 -0.28
CA ILE A 157 -5.11 -7.39 0.37
C ILE A 157 -5.25 -6.28 -0.66
N ARG A 158 -4.44 -6.32 -1.73
CA ARG A 158 -4.48 -5.32 -2.80
C ARG A 158 -5.81 -5.26 -3.55
N ASN A 159 -6.55 -6.37 -3.62
CA ASN A 159 -7.82 -6.48 -4.36
C ASN A 159 -9.04 -6.29 -3.45
N GLN A 160 -8.84 -6.23 -2.15
CA GLN A 160 -9.93 -6.03 -1.20
C GLN A 160 -10.40 -4.58 -1.24
N GLU A 161 -11.70 -4.36 -1.32
CA GLU A 161 -12.26 -3.02 -1.20
C GLU A 161 -11.83 -2.43 0.15
N SER A 162 -11.20 -1.27 0.08
CA SER A 162 -10.79 -0.51 1.25
C SER A 162 -12.02 -0.23 2.12
N ASN A 163 -12.28 -1.09 3.09
CA ASN A 163 -13.16 -0.74 4.18
C ASN A 163 -12.55 0.50 4.85
N LYS A 164 -13.40 1.44 5.28
CA LYS A 164 -13.02 2.74 5.88
C LYS A 164 -12.02 2.64 7.05
N PHE A 165 -11.73 1.42 7.51
CA PHE A 165 -10.86 1.07 8.62
C PHE A 165 -9.38 0.80 8.24
N THR A 166 -9.02 0.78 6.96
CA THR A 166 -7.63 0.53 6.54
C THR A 166 -6.92 1.81 6.11
N ALA A 167 -6.91 2.83 6.98
CA ALA A 167 -6.21 4.10 6.72
C ALA A 167 -4.70 3.89 6.44
N SER A 168 -4.10 2.81 6.97
CA SER A 168 -2.69 2.46 6.73
C SER A 168 -2.38 1.95 5.31
N PHE A 169 -3.41 1.73 4.48
CA PHE A 169 -3.26 1.17 3.13
C PHE A 169 -3.80 2.13 2.06
N GLU A 170 -3.41 3.39 2.08
CA GLU A 170 -3.90 4.39 1.10
C GLU A 170 -3.60 4.01 -0.35
N ASN A 171 -2.54 3.27 -0.60
CA ASN A 171 -2.18 2.81 -1.94
C ASN A 171 -3.13 1.74 -2.52
N LEU A 172 -4.05 1.19 -1.72
CA LEU A 172 -5.04 0.21 -2.18
C LEU A 172 -6.21 0.84 -2.97
N LYS A 173 -6.43 2.14 -2.86
CA LYS A 173 -7.54 2.84 -3.55
C LYS A 173 -7.49 2.74 -5.08
N ASN A 174 -6.36 2.34 -5.65
CA ASN A 174 -6.12 2.44 -7.09
C ASN A 174 -6.51 1.20 -7.92
N CYS A 175 -6.90 0.07 -7.31
CA CYS A 175 -7.25 -1.12 -8.10
C CYS A 175 -8.53 -0.94 -8.94
N ARG A 176 -9.53 -0.24 -8.42
CA ARG A 176 -10.73 0.12 -9.21
C ARG A 176 -10.38 1.06 -10.36
N LEU A 177 -9.54 2.07 -10.08
CA LEU A 177 -9.07 3.00 -11.09
C LEU A 177 -8.26 2.29 -12.17
N PHE A 178 -7.40 1.34 -11.80
CA PHE A 178 -6.64 0.56 -12.76
C PHE A 178 -7.54 -0.21 -13.74
N ASN A 179 -8.61 -0.85 -13.27
CA ASN A 179 -9.56 -1.55 -14.14
C ASN A 179 -10.32 -0.58 -15.06
N ILE A 180 -10.65 0.62 -14.56
CA ILE A 180 -11.28 1.67 -15.37
C ILE A 180 -10.31 2.14 -16.46
N TYR A 181 -9.03 2.42 -16.11
CA TYR A 181 -8.02 2.80 -17.08
C TYR A 181 -7.77 1.70 -18.12
N LEU A 182 -7.71 0.44 -17.71
CA LEU A 182 -7.57 -0.69 -18.64
C LEU A 182 -8.73 -0.73 -19.64
N LEU A 183 -9.97 -0.58 -19.16
CA LEU A 183 -11.16 -0.54 -20.00
C LEU A 183 -11.09 0.62 -21.00
N MET A 184 -10.70 1.82 -20.53
CA MET A 184 -10.53 3.00 -21.38
C MET A 184 -9.45 2.78 -22.45
N CYS A 185 -8.31 2.17 -22.10
CA CYS A 185 -7.26 1.84 -23.06
C CYS A 185 -7.77 0.87 -24.17
N ILE A 186 -8.52 -0.15 -23.79
CA ILE A 186 -9.13 -1.08 -24.75
C ILE A 186 -10.07 -0.32 -25.69
N PHE A 187 -10.90 0.57 -25.14
CA PHE A 187 -11.87 1.34 -25.93
C PHE A 187 -11.16 2.27 -26.94
N ILE A 188 -10.14 2.96 -26.52
CA ILE A 188 -9.31 3.83 -27.40
C ILE A 188 -8.65 2.99 -28.50
N THR A 189 -8.13 1.83 -28.16
CA THR A 189 -7.50 0.92 -29.13
C THR A 189 -8.51 0.48 -30.22
N ILE A 190 -9.74 0.14 -29.82
CA ILE A 190 -10.80 -0.25 -30.76
C ILE A 190 -11.15 0.91 -31.71
N ILE A 191 -11.31 2.13 -31.18
CA ILE A 191 -11.60 3.32 -31.98
C ILE A 191 -10.47 3.57 -32.99
N SER A 192 -9.21 3.55 -32.54
CA SER A 192 -8.05 3.75 -33.40
C SER A 192 -7.97 2.70 -34.54
N LEU A 193 -8.36 1.48 -34.25
CA LEU A 193 -8.38 0.39 -35.23
C LEU A 193 -9.49 0.60 -36.26
N LEU A 194 -10.66 1.08 -35.85
CA LEU A 194 -11.75 1.46 -36.76
C LEU A 194 -11.35 2.62 -37.66
N ASP A 195 -10.73 3.68 -37.09
CA ASP A 195 -10.24 4.83 -37.86
C ASP A 195 -9.20 4.38 -38.90
N TYR A 196 -8.28 3.50 -38.51
CA TYR A 196 -7.30 2.93 -39.46
C TYR A 196 -7.97 2.18 -40.62
N ILE A 197 -8.99 1.38 -40.34
CA ILE A 197 -9.75 0.65 -41.37
C ILE A 197 -10.45 1.62 -42.32
N VAL A 198 -11.11 2.65 -41.79
CA VAL A 198 -11.81 3.67 -42.59
C VAL A 198 -10.82 4.42 -43.49
N LEU A 199 -9.70 4.83 -42.95
CA LEU A 199 -8.63 5.47 -43.70
C LEU A 199 -8.11 4.55 -44.83
N THR A 200 -7.83 3.31 -44.50
CA THR A 200 -7.33 2.34 -45.50
C THR A 200 -8.32 2.15 -46.63
N ILE A 201 -9.63 2.06 -46.33
CA ILE A 201 -10.68 1.96 -47.35
C ILE A 201 -10.75 3.24 -48.19
N ALA A 202 -10.66 4.41 -47.56
CA ALA A 202 -10.69 5.69 -48.26
C ALA A 202 -9.50 5.81 -49.24
N PHE A 203 -8.28 5.52 -48.78
CA PHE A 203 -7.10 5.52 -49.65
C PHE A 203 -7.16 4.48 -50.77
N SER A 204 -7.75 3.30 -50.51
CA SER A 204 -7.97 2.28 -51.53
C SER A 204 -8.84 2.78 -52.67
N ARG A 205 -9.90 3.57 -52.36
CA ARG A 205 -10.78 4.15 -53.41
C ARG A 205 -10.03 5.16 -54.31
N PHE A 206 -9.13 5.94 -53.77
CA PHE A 206 -8.29 6.86 -54.58
C PHE A 206 -7.36 6.05 -55.51
N ARG A 207 -6.72 5.01 -55.00
CA ARG A 207 -5.85 4.14 -55.80
C ARG A 207 -6.60 3.40 -56.91
N ILE A 208 -7.82 2.95 -56.70
CA ILE A 208 -8.65 2.30 -57.68
C ILE A 208 -8.96 3.28 -58.85
N LYS A 209 -9.28 4.55 -58.58
CA LYS A 209 -9.47 5.55 -59.61
C LYS A 209 -8.21 5.81 -60.43
N GLU A 210 -7.06 5.86 -59.80
CA GLU A 210 -5.77 6.04 -60.49
C GLU A 210 -5.42 4.83 -61.37
N ILE A 211 -5.64 3.63 -60.86
CA ILE A 211 -5.44 2.39 -61.62
C ILE A 211 -6.38 2.32 -62.82
N ALA A 212 -7.65 2.67 -62.62
CA ALA A 212 -8.67 2.67 -63.70
C ALA A 212 -8.32 3.65 -64.82
N THR A 213 -7.90 4.87 -64.45
CA THR A 213 -7.47 5.88 -65.45
C THR A 213 -6.22 5.45 -66.22
N ARG A 214 -5.26 4.79 -65.55
CA ARG A 214 -4.07 4.24 -66.22
C ARG A 214 -4.38 3.08 -67.12
N GLN A 215 -5.33 2.21 -66.79
CA GLN A 215 -5.81 1.13 -67.67
C GLN A 215 -6.47 1.64 -68.95
N ILE A 216 -7.26 2.72 -68.84
CA ILE A 216 -7.90 3.35 -70.00
C ILE A 216 -6.84 3.97 -70.93
N LEU A 217 -5.71 4.45 -70.35
CA LEU A 217 -4.61 5.05 -71.11
C LEU A 217 -3.62 3.99 -71.69
N GLY A 218 -3.96 2.66 -71.61
CA GLY A 218 -3.22 1.62 -72.31
C GLY A 218 -2.00 1.07 -71.61
N THR A 219 -1.88 1.25 -70.29
CA THR A 219 -0.73 0.72 -69.51
C THR A 219 -0.90 -0.79 -69.31
N GLU A 220 0.09 -1.60 -69.69
CA GLU A 220 0.08 -3.07 -69.49
C GLU A 220 -0.05 -3.46 -68.02
N ARG A 221 -0.83 -4.52 -67.77
CA ARG A 221 -1.13 -5.06 -66.41
C ARG A 221 0.09 -5.34 -65.52
N LYS A 222 1.24 -5.69 -66.13
CA LYS A 222 2.50 -5.94 -65.41
C LYS A 222 3.12 -4.70 -64.80
N GLY A 223 2.94 -3.52 -65.39
CA GLY A 223 3.49 -2.24 -64.89
C GLY A 223 2.73 -1.69 -63.70
N VAL A 224 1.49 -2.13 -63.46
CA VAL A 224 0.66 -1.70 -62.32
C VAL A 224 1.01 -2.49 -61.06
N ILE A 225 1.37 -3.76 -61.18
CA ILE A 225 1.67 -4.65 -60.03
C ILE A 225 3.05 -4.38 -59.41
N THR A 226 4.00 -3.89 -60.21
CA THR A 226 5.40 -3.68 -59.73
C THR A 226 5.56 -2.36 -58.95
N ARG A 227 4.54 -1.50 -58.88
CA ARG A 227 4.57 -0.17 -58.20
C ARG A 227 3.51 -0.01 -57.12
N CYS A 228 2.79 -1.09 -56.77
CA CYS A 228 1.98 -1.20 -55.56
C CYS A 228 2.79 -1.79 -54.41
#